data_ffda0c9bf58b8d0de33ee0aa339334d2
#
_entry.id   ffda0c9bf58b8d0de33ee0aa339334d2
#
_cell.length_a   1.000
_cell.length_b   1.000
_cell.length_c   1.000
_cell.angle_alpha   90.00
_cell.angle_beta   90.00
_cell.angle_gamma   90.00
#
_symmetry.space_group_name_H-M   'P 1'
#
loop_
_entity.id
_entity.type
_entity.pdbx_description
1 polymer ?
#
loop_
_entity_poly.entity_id
_entity_poly.type
_entity_poly.pdbx_seq_one_letter_code
_entity_poly.pdbx_strand_id
1 'polypeptide(L)'
;MLLPTSLPPLLKIRDRMKMVADGELNHEPLEQKSYDELGELTVSANQMQKNLRDTIEKMLIVSQSVSNQSEDLTQSANEVQQGSKQIASTMYELSEGSESQASRAAEMVRMMDDFTGRIELAHLEGADVARSSTEILSLTKDGTALMRSSVQQMQSIDGIVKNAVEQVKGLDSQSQQISQLVQVIKDISNQTNLLALNAAIEAARAGEHGKGFAVVADEVRKLAEEVTHSVGDITKIVSAIQTGSKTVVHSLEDGYTQVDEGTKQITLTGRTFETINHSVGNMEMKIQHITEELNYISTNSKKINQAIEDIAAVSEESAAGIEQVSASAQQSSSSMDEITNHASELASSAELLTAQVKKFQL
;
A
#
# COMPACT_ATOMS: atom_id res chain seq x y z
N MET A 1 31.88 106.07 -73.42
CA MET A 1 32.07 106.22 -71.99
C MET A 1 30.72 105.79 -71.27
N LEU A 2 30.55 104.54 -71.09
CA LEU A 2 29.33 103.94 -70.45
C LEU A 2 29.77 103.11 -69.23
N LEU A 3 30.00 103.74 -68.12
CA LEU A 3 30.23 103.12 -66.85
C LEU A 3 29.80 104.03 -65.71
N PRO A 4 28.52 103.91 -65.19
CA PRO A 4 28.24 103.91 -63.78
C PRO A 4 26.98 103.16 -63.37
N THR A 5 26.19 102.57 -64.28
CA THR A 5 24.90 101.95 -63.91
C THR A 5 24.97 100.47 -63.48
N SER A 6 26.02 99.73 -63.84
CA SER A 6 26.19 98.28 -63.50
C SER A 6 26.95 98.06 -62.19
N LEU A 7 27.65 98.99 -61.63
CA LEU A 7 28.46 98.84 -60.40
C LEU A 7 27.61 98.64 -59.12
N PRO A 8 26.51 99.34 -58.85
CA PRO A 8 25.72 99.21 -57.66
C PRO A 8 25.02 97.81 -57.49
N PRO A 9 24.44 97.19 -58.56
CA PRO A 9 23.89 95.86 -58.46
C PRO A 9 24.96 94.78 -58.16
N LEU A 10 26.09 94.84 -58.81
CA LEU A 10 27.20 93.91 -58.63
C LEU A 10 27.79 93.97 -57.21
N LEU A 11 27.89 95.16 -56.63
CA LEU A 11 28.29 95.30 -55.21
C LEU A 11 27.29 94.69 -54.24
N LYS A 12 25.98 94.78 -54.47
CA LYS A 12 24.94 94.16 -53.64
C LYS A 12 25.01 92.65 -53.69
N ILE A 13 25.22 92.06 -54.86
CA ILE A 13 25.43 90.64 -55.03
C ILE A 13 26.71 90.18 -54.33
N ARG A 14 27.82 90.83 -54.50
CA ARG A 14 29.09 90.59 -53.82
C ARG A 14 28.89 90.58 -52.27
N ASP A 15 28.27 91.65 -51.77
CA ASP A 15 28.04 91.82 -50.32
C ASP A 15 27.09 90.73 -49.77
N ARG A 16 26.06 90.39 -50.57
CA ARG A 16 25.18 89.22 -50.20
C ARG A 16 25.97 87.92 -50.22
N MET A 17 26.79 87.64 -51.19
CA MET A 17 27.61 86.42 -51.22
C MET A 17 28.61 86.38 -50.07
N LYS A 18 29.14 87.54 -49.64
CA LYS A 18 29.96 87.60 -48.43
C LYS A 18 29.14 87.23 -47.15
N MET A 19 27.93 87.81 -46.98
CA MET A 19 27.04 87.49 -45.89
C MET A 19 26.71 86.00 -45.91
N VAL A 20 26.36 85.39 -47.04
CA VAL A 20 26.12 83.95 -47.16
C VAL A 20 27.39 83.15 -46.80
N ALA A 21 28.57 83.55 -47.18
CA ALA A 21 29.83 82.93 -46.82
C ALA A 21 30.13 83.02 -45.29
N ASP A 22 29.72 84.12 -44.66
CA ASP A 22 29.86 84.36 -43.23
C ASP A 22 28.73 83.62 -42.40
N GLY A 23 27.79 82.92 -43.09
CA GLY A 23 26.70 82.12 -42.44
C GLY A 23 25.40 82.91 -42.25
N GLU A 24 25.29 84.14 -42.73
CA GLU A 24 24.07 84.95 -42.59
C GLU A 24 23.07 84.60 -43.72
N LEU A 25 22.09 83.71 -43.47
CA LEU A 25 21.09 83.23 -44.44
C LEU A 25 19.69 83.84 -44.22
N ASN A 26 19.54 84.71 -43.21
CA ASN A 26 18.25 85.27 -42.77
C ASN A 26 17.82 86.52 -43.53
N HIS A 27 18.57 86.94 -44.55
CA HIS A 27 18.30 88.13 -45.29
C HIS A 27 17.22 87.93 -46.37
N GLU A 28 16.41 89.00 -46.64
CA GLU A 28 15.40 88.96 -47.69
C GLU A 28 16.05 88.84 -49.08
N PRO A 29 15.37 88.17 -50.03
CA PRO A 29 15.89 88.05 -51.40
C PRO A 29 16.23 89.40 -52.02
N LEU A 30 17.35 89.48 -52.77
CA LEU A 30 17.71 90.64 -53.53
C LEU A 30 16.68 90.89 -54.63
N GLU A 31 16.21 92.16 -54.80
CA GLU A 31 15.29 92.55 -55.87
C GLU A 31 15.97 92.42 -57.26
N GLN A 32 15.35 91.75 -58.20
CA GLN A 32 15.79 91.69 -59.60
C GLN A 32 15.37 92.98 -60.28
N LYS A 33 16.33 93.85 -60.46
CA LYS A 33 16.13 95.22 -61.13
C LYS A 33 16.48 95.25 -62.60
N SER A 34 17.04 94.17 -63.11
CA SER A 34 17.47 94.04 -64.51
C SER A 34 17.12 92.67 -65.05
N TYR A 35 16.92 92.58 -66.39
CA TYR A 35 16.66 91.31 -67.08
C TYR A 35 17.86 90.89 -67.92
N ASP A 36 19.04 91.39 -67.60
CA ASP A 36 20.33 91.06 -68.16
C ASP A 36 21.08 90.00 -67.32
N GLU A 37 22.33 89.72 -67.60
CA GLU A 37 23.23 88.79 -66.95
C GLU A 37 23.34 89.04 -65.44
N LEU A 38 23.20 90.35 -65.04
CA LEU A 38 23.21 90.72 -63.62
C LEU A 38 21.89 90.36 -62.93
N GLY A 39 20.77 90.42 -63.65
CA GLY A 39 19.47 89.97 -63.17
C GLY A 39 19.45 88.44 -62.97
N GLU A 40 19.96 87.64 -63.91
CA GLU A 40 20.10 86.21 -63.80
C GLU A 40 21.03 85.81 -62.64
N LEU A 41 22.12 86.52 -62.42
CA LEU A 41 23.04 86.33 -61.30
C LEU A 41 22.34 86.60 -59.95
N THR A 42 21.46 87.62 -59.90
CA THR A 42 20.65 87.91 -58.69
C THR A 42 19.71 86.81 -58.36
N VAL A 43 18.99 86.29 -59.37
CA VAL A 43 18.09 85.14 -59.18
C VAL A 43 18.85 83.90 -58.71
N SER A 44 19.98 83.59 -59.33
CA SER A 44 20.84 82.46 -58.99
C SER A 44 21.40 82.56 -57.55
N ALA A 45 21.81 83.75 -57.12
CA ALA A 45 22.26 84.00 -55.75
C ALA A 45 21.15 83.82 -54.69
N ASN A 46 19.95 84.36 -55.02
CA ASN A 46 18.78 84.15 -54.15
C ASN A 46 18.40 82.63 -54.01
N GLN A 47 18.42 81.95 -55.16
CA GLN A 47 18.12 80.47 -55.13
C GLN A 47 19.18 79.73 -54.36
N MET A 48 20.45 80.05 -54.47
CA MET A 48 21.53 79.45 -53.73
C MET A 48 21.35 79.66 -52.19
N GLN A 49 21.07 80.94 -51.78
CA GLN A 49 20.79 81.26 -50.37
C GLN A 49 19.62 80.47 -49.84
N LYS A 50 18.51 80.42 -50.62
CA LYS A 50 17.33 79.62 -50.23
C LYS A 50 17.65 78.11 -50.04
N ASN A 51 18.35 77.52 -51.04
CA ASN A 51 18.72 76.12 -50.99
C ASN A 51 19.65 75.81 -49.80
N LEU A 52 20.60 76.66 -49.47
CA LEU A 52 21.45 76.54 -48.30
C LEU A 52 20.64 76.64 -47.01
N ARG A 53 19.74 77.63 -46.90
CA ARG A 53 18.85 77.76 -45.73
C ARG A 53 18.00 76.49 -45.48
N ASP A 54 17.30 76.05 -46.58
CA ASP A 54 16.46 74.82 -46.49
C ASP A 54 17.28 73.58 -46.09
N THR A 55 18.54 73.49 -46.57
CA THR A 55 19.44 72.37 -46.20
C THR A 55 19.86 72.45 -44.73
N ILE A 56 20.21 73.63 -44.24
CA ILE A 56 20.62 73.84 -42.84
C ILE A 56 19.46 73.61 -41.88
N GLU A 57 18.23 74.07 -42.21
CA GLU A 57 17.02 73.80 -41.44
C GLU A 57 16.74 72.29 -41.33
N LYS A 58 16.83 71.55 -42.44
CA LYS A 58 16.67 70.07 -42.45
C LYS A 58 17.75 69.36 -41.63
N MET A 59 19.03 69.84 -41.73
CA MET A 59 20.11 69.29 -40.92
C MET A 59 19.82 69.44 -39.41
N LEU A 60 19.27 70.60 -38.99
CA LEU A 60 18.92 70.84 -37.60
C LEU A 60 17.80 69.87 -37.09
N ILE A 61 16.76 69.68 -37.91
CA ILE A 61 15.65 68.79 -37.61
C ILE A 61 16.14 67.32 -37.47
N VAL A 62 16.95 66.86 -38.46
CA VAL A 62 17.52 65.52 -38.47
C VAL A 62 18.44 65.30 -37.26
N SER A 63 19.33 66.30 -36.98
CA SER A 63 20.22 66.21 -35.83
C SER A 63 19.46 66.08 -34.52
N GLN A 64 18.41 66.89 -34.30
CA GLN A 64 17.57 66.77 -33.11
C GLN A 64 16.85 65.42 -33.03
N SER A 65 16.36 64.92 -34.19
CA SER A 65 15.72 63.59 -34.25
C SER A 65 16.70 62.50 -33.90
N VAL A 66 17.96 62.54 -34.40
CA VAL A 66 19.00 61.53 -34.03
C VAL A 66 19.33 61.59 -32.54
N SER A 67 19.44 62.83 -31.98
CA SER A 67 19.68 62.98 -30.53
C SER A 67 18.57 62.31 -29.69
N ASN A 68 17.29 62.59 -29.98
CA ASN A 68 16.15 62.02 -29.26
C ASN A 68 16.08 60.48 -29.41
N GLN A 69 16.30 59.99 -30.67
CA GLN A 69 16.34 58.57 -30.93
C GLN A 69 17.49 57.84 -30.20
N SER A 70 18.61 58.52 -30.02
CA SER A 70 19.76 57.98 -29.26
C SER A 70 19.45 57.89 -27.76
N GLU A 71 18.72 58.82 -27.18
CA GLU A 71 18.25 58.78 -25.80
C GLU A 71 17.26 57.61 -25.61
N ASP A 72 16.26 57.47 -26.51
CA ASP A 72 15.29 56.37 -26.48
C ASP A 72 15.98 55.00 -26.61
N LEU A 73 17.01 54.89 -27.46
CA LEU A 73 17.80 53.67 -27.65
C LEU A 73 18.59 53.32 -26.37
N THR A 74 19.18 54.33 -25.72
CA THR A 74 19.89 54.14 -24.43
C THR A 74 18.93 53.64 -23.35
N GLN A 75 17.74 54.21 -23.25
CA GLN A 75 16.72 53.74 -22.30
C GLN A 75 16.32 52.29 -22.57
N SER A 76 16.00 51.95 -23.83
CA SER A 76 15.59 50.60 -24.24
C SER A 76 16.70 49.57 -23.97
N ALA A 77 17.96 49.93 -24.25
CA ALA A 77 19.12 49.09 -23.96
C ALA A 77 19.27 48.79 -22.45
N ASN A 78 19.07 49.80 -21.60
CA ASN A 78 19.10 49.62 -20.15
C ASN A 78 17.99 48.71 -19.65
N GLU A 79 16.76 48.82 -20.20
CA GLU A 79 15.63 47.94 -19.85
C GLU A 79 15.91 46.48 -20.22
N VAL A 80 16.45 46.24 -21.45
CA VAL A 80 16.84 44.88 -21.89
C VAL A 80 17.99 44.34 -21.03
N GLN A 81 18.97 45.18 -20.68
CA GLN A 81 20.07 44.76 -19.78
C GLN A 81 19.56 44.33 -18.41
N GLN A 82 18.63 45.11 -17.83
CA GLN A 82 18.01 44.73 -16.55
C GLN A 82 17.23 43.42 -16.65
N GLY A 83 16.46 43.22 -17.73
CA GLY A 83 15.77 41.96 -18.00
C GLY A 83 16.73 40.78 -18.13
N SER A 84 17.86 40.96 -18.84
CA SER A 84 18.90 39.94 -18.98
C SER A 84 19.53 39.56 -17.65
N LYS A 85 19.82 40.50 -16.76
CA LYS A 85 20.31 40.24 -15.40
C LYS A 85 19.29 39.46 -14.57
N GLN A 86 17.99 39.77 -14.70
CA GLN A 86 16.91 39.06 -14.03
C GLN A 86 16.82 37.61 -14.53
N ILE A 87 16.92 37.38 -15.85
CA ILE A 87 16.96 36.05 -16.46
C ILE A 87 18.13 35.24 -15.88
N ALA A 88 19.34 35.82 -15.83
CA ALA A 88 20.52 35.14 -15.30
C ALA A 88 20.34 34.75 -13.83
N SER A 89 19.74 35.59 -12.98
CA SER A 89 19.41 35.29 -11.60
C SER A 89 18.39 34.15 -11.49
N THR A 90 17.33 34.18 -12.30
CA THR A 90 16.31 33.10 -12.31
C THR A 90 16.90 31.77 -12.79
N MET A 91 17.83 31.81 -13.76
CA MET A 91 18.53 30.61 -14.22
C MET A 91 19.43 29.99 -13.12
N TYR A 92 20.05 30.84 -12.30
CA TYR A 92 20.80 30.34 -11.14
C TYR A 92 19.92 29.57 -10.15
N GLU A 93 18.76 30.13 -9.76
CA GLU A 93 17.80 29.48 -8.88
C GLU A 93 17.27 28.17 -9.51
N LEU A 94 17.03 28.16 -10.80
CA LEU A 94 16.56 26.99 -11.54
C LEU A 94 17.66 25.90 -11.62
N SER A 95 18.93 26.28 -11.70
CA SER A 95 20.07 25.36 -11.64
C SER A 95 20.13 24.62 -10.30
N GLU A 96 20.02 25.36 -9.17
CA GLU A 96 19.94 24.75 -7.84
C GLU A 96 18.73 23.79 -7.71
N GLY A 97 17.59 24.17 -8.30
CA GLY A 97 16.40 23.35 -8.36
C GLY A 97 16.63 22.03 -9.10
N SER A 98 17.29 22.10 -10.28
CA SER A 98 17.59 20.93 -11.10
C SER A 98 18.60 19.99 -10.44
N GLU A 99 19.64 20.51 -9.81
CA GLU A 99 20.60 19.71 -9.04
C GLU A 99 19.92 19.02 -7.84
N SER A 100 19.05 19.75 -7.12
CA SER A 100 18.26 19.17 -6.02
C SER A 100 17.33 18.08 -6.52
N GLN A 101 16.71 18.25 -7.71
CA GLN A 101 15.83 17.25 -8.29
C GLN A 101 16.61 16.00 -8.71
N ALA A 102 17.77 16.12 -9.33
CA ALA A 102 18.63 14.98 -9.66
C ALA A 102 19.08 14.21 -8.40
N SER A 103 19.47 14.93 -7.34
CA SER A 103 19.84 14.31 -6.06
C SER A 103 18.68 13.53 -5.42
N ARG A 104 17.47 14.11 -5.44
CA ARG A 104 16.26 13.42 -4.93
C ARG A 104 15.88 12.22 -5.78
N ALA A 105 16.06 12.27 -7.09
CA ALA A 105 15.87 11.12 -7.96
C ALA A 105 16.81 9.97 -7.59
N ALA A 106 18.08 10.25 -7.34
CA ALA A 106 19.06 9.25 -6.89
C ALA A 106 18.70 8.66 -5.51
N GLU A 107 18.12 9.44 -4.61
CA GLU A 107 17.62 8.93 -3.32
C GLU A 107 16.38 8.04 -3.51
N MET A 108 15.46 8.42 -4.40
CA MET A 108 14.29 7.60 -4.72
C MET A 108 14.66 6.24 -5.32
N VAL A 109 15.69 6.15 -6.17
CA VAL A 109 16.21 4.86 -6.67
C VAL A 109 16.59 3.95 -5.51
N ARG A 110 17.36 4.45 -4.52
CA ARG A 110 17.76 3.66 -3.35
C ARG A 110 16.57 3.21 -2.50
N MET A 111 15.57 4.09 -2.32
CA MET A 111 14.34 3.72 -1.63
C MET A 111 13.55 2.65 -2.37
N MET A 112 13.52 2.70 -3.70
CA MET A 112 12.85 1.71 -4.52
C MET A 112 13.57 0.36 -4.54
N ASP A 113 14.90 0.35 -4.42
CA ASP A 113 15.67 -0.89 -4.28
C ASP A 113 15.37 -1.58 -2.94
N ASP A 114 15.35 -0.82 -1.80
CA ASP A 114 14.94 -1.36 -0.50
C ASP A 114 13.50 -1.86 -0.53
N PHE A 115 12.60 -1.11 -1.15
CA PHE A 115 11.19 -1.49 -1.29
C PHE A 115 11.03 -2.79 -2.09
N THR A 116 11.75 -2.95 -3.20
CA THR A 116 11.74 -4.16 -4.02
C THR A 116 12.29 -5.36 -3.23
N GLY A 117 13.36 -5.16 -2.46
CA GLY A 117 13.89 -6.18 -1.56
C GLY A 117 12.89 -6.64 -0.49
N ARG A 118 12.12 -5.71 0.08
CA ARG A 118 11.04 -6.04 1.04
C ARG A 118 9.89 -6.81 0.41
N ILE A 119 9.54 -6.50 -0.84
CA ILE A 119 8.53 -7.26 -1.59
C ILE A 119 9.00 -8.71 -1.80
N GLU A 120 10.27 -8.91 -2.15
CA GLU A 120 10.86 -10.25 -2.32
C GLU A 120 10.82 -11.05 -1.02
N LEU A 121 11.17 -10.44 0.11
CA LEU A 121 11.05 -11.07 1.42
C LEU A 121 9.61 -11.44 1.76
N ALA A 122 8.65 -10.54 1.52
CA ALA A 122 7.24 -10.81 1.74
C ALA A 122 6.71 -11.96 0.86
N HIS A 123 7.22 -12.08 -0.37
CA HIS A 123 6.91 -13.20 -1.27
C HIS A 123 7.43 -14.53 -0.72
N LEU A 124 8.67 -14.55 -0.21
CA LEU A 124 9.26 -15.74 0.42
C LEU A 124 8.50 -16.16 1.68
N GLU A 125 8.15 -15.19 2.54
CA GLU A 125 7.33 -15.43 3.73
C GLU A 125 5.93 -15.98 3.36
N GLY A 126 5.30 -15.42 2.33
CA GLY A 126 4.03 -15.92 1.80
C GLY A 126 4.11 -17.37 1.34
N ALA A 127 5.17 -17.74 0.64
CA ALA A 127 5.42 -19.12 0.21
C ALA A 127 5.62 -20.08 1.40
N ASP A 128 6.28 -19.64 2.46
CA ASP A 128 6.48 -20.42 3.67
C ASP A 128 5.17 -20.64 4.44
N VAL A 129 4.32 -19.61 4.54
CA VAL A 129 2.97 -19.74 5.12
C VAL A 129 2.09 -20.68 4.29
N ALA A 130 2.16 -20.63 2.95
CA ALA A 130 1.43 -21.54 2.08
C ALA A 130 1.85 -23.00 2.32
N ARG A 131 3.15 -23.27 2.42
CA ARG A 131 3.69 -24.58 2.73
C ARG A 131 3.21 -25.08 4.10
N SER A 132 3.29 -24.26 5.14
CA SER A 132 2.81 -24.57 6.48
C SER A 132 1.31 -24.84 6.51
N SER A 133 0.52 -24.09 5.74
CA SER A 133 -0.91 -24.30 5.60
C SER A 133 -1.23 -25.67 4.99
N THR A 134 -0.50 -26.07 3.95
CA THR A 134 -0.64 -27.40 3.32
C THR A 134 -0.31 -28.53 4.31
N GLU A 135 0.71 -28.36 5.14
CA GLU A 135 1.07 -29.32 6.18
C GLU A 135 -0.04 -29.43 7.26
N ILE A 136 -0.57 -28.30 7.74
CA ILE A 136 -1.69 -28.28 8.70
C ILE A 136 -2.95 -28.94 8.10
N LEU A 137 -3.26 -28.70 6.82
CA LEU A 137 -4.36 -29.37 6.12
C LEU A 137 -4.20 -30.91 6.14
N SER A 138 -3.00 -31.41 5.91
CA SER A 138 -2.71 -32.85 6.02
C SER A 138 -2.93 -33.35 7.43
N LEU A 139 -2.37 -32.68 8.45
CA LEU A 139 -2.51 -33.07 9.85
C LEU A 139 -3.98 -33.05 10.33
N THR A 140 -4.74 -32.05 9.91
CA THR A 140 -6.17 -31.97 10.26
C THR A 140 -7.01 -33.03 9.58
N LYS A 141 -6.66 -33.43 8.36
CA LYS A 141 -7.28 -34.53 7.64
C LYS A 141 -7.03 -35.86 8.38
N ASP A 142 -5.79 -36.12 8.81
CA ASP A 142 -5.40 -37.28 9.57
C ASP A 142 -6.09 -37.28 10.94
N GLY A 143 -6.15 -36.13 11.62
CA GLY A 143 -6.90 -35.94 12.87
C GLY A 143 -8.39 -36.28 12.74
N THR A 144 -9.02 -35.82 11.65
CA THR A 144 -10.42 -36.14 11.35
C THR A 144 -10.63 -37.66 11.14
N ALA A 145 -9.72 -38.32 10.43
CA ALA A 145 -9.76 -39.76 10.20
C ALA A 145 -9.62 -40.54 11.54
N LEU A 146 -8.68 -40.12 12.40
CA LEU A 146 -8.51 -40.71 13.74
C LEU A 146 -9.75 -40.54 14.62
N MET A 147 -10.40 -39.37 14.60
CA MET A 147 -11.64 -39.13 15.34
C MET A 147 -12.78 -40.02 14.84
N ARG A 148 -12.91 -40.22 13.53
CA ARG A 148 -13.90 -41.17 12.97
C ARG A 148 -13.64 -42.61 13.45
N SER A 149 -12.39 -43.06 13.44
CA SER A 149 -12.00 -44.37 13.98
C SER A 149 -12.31 -44.50 15.47
N SER A 150 -12.05 -43.43 16.25
CA SER A 150 -12.34 -43.39 17.68
C SER A 150 -13.85 -43.45 17.95
N VAL A 151 -14.71 -42.82 17.15
CA VAL A 151 -16.18 -42.96 17.25
C VAL A 151 -16.60 -44.41 17.00
N GLN A 152 -16.05 -45.09 15.97
CA GLN A 152 -16.34 -46.50 15.71
C GLN A 152 -15.92 -47.39 16.87
N GLN A 153 -14.76 -47.13 17.47
CA GLN A 153 -14.29 -47.87 18.64
C GLN A 153 -15.23 -47.70 19.84
N MET A 154 -15.69 -46.46 20.08
CA MET A 154 -16.66 -46.19 21.17
C MET A 154 -18.00 -46.87 20.91
N GLN A 155 -18.49 -46.92 19.69
CA GLN A 155 -19.68 -47.67 19.30
C GLN A 155 -19.52 -49.19 19.56
N SER A 156 -18.33 -49.75 19.32
CA SER A 156 -18.03 -51.15 19.66
C SER A 156 -18.05 -51.39 21.17
N ILE A 157 -17.44 -50.45 21.95
CA ILE A 157 -17.45 -50.53 23.42
C ILE A 157 -18.88 -50.43 23.96
N ASP A 158 -19.71 -49.51 23.40
CA ASP A 158 -21.13 -49.41 23.74
C ASP A 158 -21.86 -50.77 23.59
N GLY A 159 -21.65 -51.43 22.44
CA GLY A 159 -22.20 -52.77 22.19
C GLY A 159 -21.73 -53.84 23.21
N ILE A 160 -20.44 -53.80 23.56
CA ILE A 160 -19.88 -54.73 24.57
C ILE A 160 -20.51 -54.50 25.95
N VAL A 161 -20.62 -53.22 26.38
CA VAL A 161 -21.23 -52.90 27.69
C VAL A 161 -22.69 -53.28 27.72
N LYS A 162 -23.48 -53.05 26.67
CA LYS A 162 -24.88 -53.50 26.58
C LYS A 162 -25.01 -54.99 26.69
N ASN A 163 -24.19 -55.74 25.96
CA ASN A 163 -24.18 -57.21 26.06
C ASN A 163 -23.83 -57.70 27.48
N ALA A 164 -22.85 -57.04 28.13
CA ALA A 164 -22.47 -57.41 29.50
C ALA A 164 -23.61 -57.14 30.49
N VAL A 165 -24.34 -56.06 30.39
CA VAL A 165 -25.54 -55.75 31.18
C VAL A 165 -26.60 -56.84 31.00
N GLU A 166 -26.89 -57.28 29.79
CA GLU A 166 -27.86 -58.33 29.50
C GLU A 166 -27.44 -59.66 30.12
N GLN A 167 -26.16 -60.05 30.02
CA GLN A 167 -25.65 -61.28 30.61
C GLN A 167 -25.76 -61.27 32.13
N VAL A 168 -25.44 -60.18 32.81
CA VAL A 168 -25.51 -60.02 34.23
C VAL A 168 -26.99 -60.05 34.75
N LYS A 169 -27.90 -59.37 33.97
CA LYS A 169 -29.35 -59.43 34.23
C LYS A 169 -29.86 -60.88 34.07
N GLY A 170 -29.37 -61.68 33.11
CA GLY A 170 -29.64 -63.07 32.94
C GLY A 170 -29.18 -63.91 34.15
N LEU A 171 -27.96 -63.61 34.66
CA LEU A 171 -27.41 -64.25 35.86
C LEU A 171 -28.25 -63.93 37.10
N ASP A 172 -28.76 -62.75 37.33
CA ASP A 172 -29.64 -62.36 38.41
C ASP A 172 -30.95 -63.13 38.32
N SER A 173 -31.57 -63.27 37.14
CA SER A 173 -32.76 -64.04 36.89
C SER A 173 -32.56 -65.54 37.25
N GLN A 174 -31.43 -66.14 36.81
CA GLN A 174 -31.10 -67.54 37.16
C GLN A 174 -30.88 -67.69 38.64
N SER A 175 -30.21 -66.74 39.31
CA SER A 175 -30.01 -66.74 40.75
C SER A 175 -31.33 -66.66 41.53
N GLN A 176 -32.31 -65.90 41.03
CA GLN A 176 -33.66 -65.87 41.59
C GLN A 176 -34.37 -67.21 41.48
N GLN A 177 -34.25 -67.91 40.35
CA GLN A 177 -34.81 -69.27 40.18
C GLN A 177 -34.16 -70.27 41.14
N ILE A 178 -32.82 -70.20 41.29
CA ILE A 178 -32.10 -71.01 42.24
C ILE A 178 -32.60 -70.74 43.67
N SER A 179 -32.79 -69.45 44.03
CA SER A 179 -33.30 -69.04 45.33
C SER A 179 -34.67 -69.67 45.63
N GLN A 180 -35.57 -69.72 44.63
CA GLN A 180 -36.87 -70.36 44.74
C GLN A 180 -36.76 -71.92 44.98
N LEU A 181 -35.89 -72.58 44.19
CA LEU A 181 -35.64 -74.02 44.34
C LEU A 181 -35.05 -74.33 45.68
N VAL A 182 -34.10 -73.53 46.16
CA VAL A 182 -33.49 -73.70 47.49
C VAL A 182 -34.53 -73.55 48.60
N GLN A 183 -35.49 -72.63 48.47
CA GLN A 183 -36.58 -72.44 49.40
C GLN A 183 -37.48 -73.68 49.42
N VAL A 184 -37.83 -74.30 48.28
CA VAL A 184 -38.60 -75.52 48.17
C VAL A 184 -37.86 -76.69 48.86
N ILE A 185 -36.52 -76.81 48.63
CA ILE A 185 -35.71 -77.85 49.29
C ILE A 185 -35.71 -77.66 50.80
N LYS A 186 -35.63 -76.44 51.30
CA LYS A 186 -35.70 -76.06 52.69
C LYS A 186 -37.05 -76.53 53.33
N ASP A 187 -38.13 -76.24 52.59
CA ASP A 187 -39.47 -76.62 53.04
C ASP A 187 -39.66 -78.18 53.11
N ILE A 188 -39.15 -78.89 52.06
CA ILE A 188 -39.13 -80.37 52.04
C ILE A 188 -38.29 -80.91 53.19
N SER A 189 -37.13 -80.35 53.47
CA SER A 189 -36.26 -80.77 54.57
C SER A 189 -36.91 -80.53 55.90
N ASN A 190 -37.58 -79.39 56.13
CA ASN A 190 -38.33 -79.12 57.34
C ASN A 190 -39.53 -80.14 57.53
N GLN A 191 -40.26 -80.46 56.46
CA GLN A 191 -41.33 -81.49 56.49
C GLN A 191 -40.76 -82.86 56.78
N THR A 192 -39.61 -83.20 56.14
CA THR A 192 -38.94 -84.49 56.39
C THR A 192 -38.47 -84.60 57.83
N ASN A 193 -37.93 -83.51 58.40
CA ASN A 193 -37.55 -83.44 59.82
C ASN A 193 -38.75 -83.66 60.77
N LEU A 194 -39.89 -82.99 60.43
CA LEU A 194 -41.12 -83.18 61.18
C LEU A 194 -41.69 -84.60 61.05
N LEU A 195 -41.67 -85.21 59.86
CA LEU A 195 -42.08 -86.60 59.62
C LEU A 195 -41.20 -87.60 60.38
N ALA A 196 -39.88 -87.35 60.32
CA ALA A 196 -38.90 -88.17 61.04
C ALA A 196 -39.07 -88.06 62.56
N LEU A 197 -39.33 -86.86 63.08
CA LEU A 197 -39.63 -86.62 64.48
C LEU A 197 -40.91 -87.35 64.91
N ASN A 198 -41.98 -87.27 64.11
CA ASN A 198 -43.21 -88.00 64.36
C ASN A 198 -43.02 -89.54 64.34
N ALA A 199 -42.24 -90.05 63.38
CA ALA A 199 -41.88 -91.46 63.29
C ALA A 199 -41.02 -91.90 64.47
N ALA A 200 -40.08 -91.11 64.96
CA ALA A 200 -39.28 -91.37 66.13
C ALA A 200 -40.13 -91.43 67.39
N ILE A 201 -41.12 -90.55 67.53
CA ILE A 201 -42.08 -90.53 68.63
C ILE A 201 -42.94 -91.82 68.62
N GLU A 202 -43.46 -92.22 67.45
CA GLU A 202 -44.32 -93.41 67.36
C GLU A 202 -43.49 -94.67 67.50
N ALA A 203 -42.26 -94.73 67.05
CA ALA A 203 -41.31 -95.82 67.27
C ALA A 203 -40.95 -95.94 68.76
N ALA A 204 -40.80 -94.89 69.52
CA ALA A 204 -40.60 -94.84 70.94
C ALA A 204 -41.85 -95.35 71.67
N ARG A 205 -43.07 -95.10 71.16
CA ARG A 205 -44.36 -95.52 71.68
C ARG A 205 -44.63 -97.05 71.53
N ALA A 206 -44.00 -97.62 70.41
CA ALA A 206 -44.09 -99.07 70.14
C ALA A 206 -43.14 -99.93 71.01
N GLY A 207 -42.31 -99.32 71.86
CA GLY A 207 -41.47 -100.06 72.85
C GLY A 207 -40.40 -100.95 72.19
N GLU A 208 -40.22 -102.14 72.65
CA GLU A 208 -39.18 -103.07 72.13
C GLU A 208 -39.36 -103.42 70.65
N HIS A 209 -40.58 -103.46 70.15
CA HIS A 209 -40.82 -103.64 68.67
C HIS A 209 -40.49 -102.49 67.74
N GLY A 210 -40.33 -101.34 68.32
CA GLY A 210 -40.02 -100.09 67.53
C GLY A 210 -38.55 -99.71 67.49
N LYS A 211 -37.65 -100.41 68.23
CA LYS A 211 -36.23 -99.98 68.34
C LYS A 211 -35.48 -99.78 67.01
N GLY A 212 -35.70 -100.71 66.05
CA GLY A 212 -35.08 -100.56 64.69
C GLY A 212 -35.62 -99.38 63.91
N PHE A 213 -36.92 -99.12 64.03
CA PHE A 213 -37.56 -97.96 63.39
C PHE A 213 -37.14 -96.62 64.02
N ALA A 214 -36.93 -96.57 65.32
CA ALA A 214 -36.48 -95.42 66.05
C ALA A 214 -35.07 -94.92 65.57
N VAL A 215 -34.16 -95.91 65.37
CA VAL A 215 -32.80 -95.59 64.85
C VAL A 215 -32.85 -95.00 63.40
N VAL A 216 -33.71 -95.61 62.55
CA VAL A 216 -33.88 -95.08 61.16
C VAL A 216 -34.52 -93.70 61.18
N ALA A 217 -35.55 -93.51 62.03
CA ALA A 217 -36.19 -92.20 62.15
C ALA A 217 -35.24 -91.13 62.68
N ASP A 218 -34.39 -91.42 63.63
CA ASP A 218 -33.39 -90.47 64.14
C ASP A 218 -32.30 -90.19 63.10
N GLU A 219 -31.91 -91.16 62.28
CA GLU A 219 -30.93 -90.96 61.18
C GLU A 219 -31.53 -90.10 60.04
N VAL A 220 -32.83 -90.34 59.69
CA VAL A 220 -33.55 -89.47 58.72
C VAL A 220 -33.69 -88.05 59.27
N ARG A 221 -33.93 -87.89 60.60
CA ARG A 221 -34.00 -86.58 61.25
C ARG A 221 -32.68 -85.86 61.17
N LYS A 222 -31.54 -86.50 61.46
CA LYS A 222 -30.18 -85.91 61.32
C LYS A 222 -29.86 -85.53 59.89
N LEU A 223 -30.18 -86.36 58.90
CA LEU A 223 -30.02 -86.07 57.49
C LEU A 223 -30.84 -84.84 57.08
N ALA A 224 -32.10 -84.72 57.57
CA ALA A 224 -32.92 -83.55 57.31
C ALA A 224 -32.35 -82.27 57.94
N GLU A 225 -31.79 -82.34 59.15
CA GLU A 225 -31.10 -81.24 59.81
C GLU A 225 -29.84 -80.84 59.03
N GLU A 226 -29.04 -81.82 58.54
CA GLU A 226 -27.85 -81.57 57.72
C GLU A 226 -28.19 -80.90 56.34
N VAL A 227 -29.28 -81.42 55.70
CA VAL A 227 -29.80 -80.75 54.45
C VAL A 227 -30.26 -79.33 54.74
N THR A 228 -30.98 -79.11 55.90
CA THR A 228 -31.41 -77.77 56.29
C THR A 228 -30.22 -76.81 56.47
N HIS A 229 -29.13 -77.28 57.06
CA HIS A 229 -27.91 -76.50 57.22
C HIS A 229 -27.27 -76.19 55.87
N SER A 230 -27.10 -77.20 55.00
CA SER A 230 -26.52 -77.08 53.68
C SER A 230 -27.33 -76.11 52.80
N VAL A 231 -28.64 -76.15 52.84
CA VAL A 231 -29.57 -75.23 52.18
C VAL A 231 -29.39 -73.79 52.69
N GLY A 232 -29.16 -73.65 54.01
CA GLY A 232 -28.83 -72.32 54.59
C GLY A 232 -27.58 -71.75 54.03
N ASP A 233 -26.54 -72.55 53.82
CA ASP A 233 -25.29 -72.08 53.23
C ASP A 233 -25.44 -71.74 51.71
N ILE A 234 -26.18 -72.57 50.94
CA ILE A 234 -26.51 -72.25 49.53
C ILE A 234 -27.30 -70.96 49.45
N THR A 235 -28.25 -70.68 50.34
CA THR A 235 -29.03 -69.45 50.41
C THR A 235 -28.13 -68.22 50.57
N LYS A 236 -27.13 -68.30 51.45
CA LYS A 236 -26.15 -67.24 51.65
C LYS A 236 -25.34 -66.95 50.35
N ILE A 237 -24.86 -68.01 49.68
CA ILE A 237 -24.11 -67.91 48.43
C ILE A 237 -24.99 -67.30 47.36
N VAL A 238 -26.22 -67.78 47.18
CA VAL A 238 -27.13 -67.19 46.14
C VAL A 238 -27.45 -65.68 46.40
N SER A 239 -27.67 -65.33 47.67
CA SER A 239 -27.90 -63.97 48.09
C SER A 239 -26.65 -63.06 47.79
N ALA A 240 -25.46 -63.64 48.06
CA ALA A 240 -24.22 -62.91 47.71
C ALA A 240 -24.06 -62.70 46.18
N ILE A 241 -24.41 -63.72 45.36
CA ILE A 241 -24.40 -63.63 43.91
C ILE A 241 -25.39 -62.55 43.44
N GLN A 242 -26.61 -62.52 43.94
CA GLN A 242 -27.63 -61.51 43.58
C GLN A 242 -27.18 -60.12 43.96
N THR A 243 -26.60 -59.91 45.12
CA THR A 243 -26.07 -58.60 45.54
C THR A 243 -24.91 -58.22 44.68
N GLY A 244 -23.98 -59.11 44.38
CA GLY A 244 -22.85 -58.84 43.46
C GLY A 244 -23.32 -58.53 42.06
N SER A 245 -24.29 -59.27 41.52
CA SER A 245 -24.87 -58.97 40.18
C SER A 245 -25.48 -57.59 40.09
N LYS A 246 -26.23 -57.14 41.10
CA LYS A 246 -26.80 -55.77 41.14
C LYS A 246 -25.73 -54.71 41.16
N THR A 247 -24.66 -54.89 41.93
CA THR A 247 -23.51 -53.94 41.95
C THR A 247 -22.82 -53.88 40.61
N VAL A 248 -22.60 -55.02 39.93
CA VAL A 248 -22.00 -55.07 38.60
C VAL A 248 -22.89 -54.36 37.54
N VAL A 249 -24.23 -54.63 37.59
CA VAL A 249 -25.17 -53.94 36.69
C VAL A 249 -25.06 -52.42 36.87
N HIS A 250 -25.07 -51.92 38.11
CA HIS A 250 -24.95 -50.48 38.37
C HIS A 250 -23.62 -49.91 37.85
N SER A 251 -22.50 -50.58 38.10
CA SER A 251 -21.18 -50.17 37.57
C SER A 251 -21.12 -50.16 36.04
N LEU A 252 -21.80 -51.10 35.38
CA LEU A 252 -21.90 -51.14 33.92
C LEU A 252 -22.79 -50.00 33.36
N GLU A 253 -23.87 -49.65 34.05
CA GLU A 253 -24.75 -48.52 33.69
C GLU A 253 -24.01 -47.17 33.83
N ASP A 254 -23.20 -47.01 34.88
CA ASP A 254 -22.29 -45.85 35.02
C ASP A 254 -21.26 -45.82 33.88
N GLY A 255 -20.65 -46.98 33.58
CA GLY A 255 -19.72 -47.14 32.46
C GLY A 255 -20.35 -46.80 31.10
N TYR A 256 -21.59 -47.17 30.87
CA TYR A 256 -22.37 -46.83 29.69
C TYR A 256 -22.50 -45.31 29.54
N THR A 257 -22.83 -44.61 30.63
CA THR A 257 -22.92 -43.12 30.63
C THR A 257 -21.61 -42.49 30.25
N GLN A 258 -20.48 -42.98 30.78
CA GLN A 258 -19.14 -42.49 30.43
C GLN A 258 -18.77 -42.72 28.96
N VAL A 259 -19.19 -43.87 28.39
CA VAL A 259 -18.98 -44.17 26.95
C VAL A 259 -19.79 -43.22 26.06
N ASP A 260 -21.05 -42.94 26.44
CA ASP A 260 -21.90 -41.98 25.69
C ASP A 260 -21.33 -40.56 25.73
N GLU A 261 -20.90 -40.08 26.91
CA GLU A 261 -20.23 -38.78 27.06
C GLU A 261 -18.91 -38.72 26.27
N GLY A 262 -18.09 -39.78 26.36
CA GLY A 262 -16.84 -39.90 25.57
C GLY A 262 -17.09 -39.83 24.06
N THR A 263 -18.14 -40.51 23.58
CA THR A 263 -18.54 -40.49 22.16
C THR A 263 -18.93 -39.09 21.70
N LYS A 264 -19.71 -38.37 22.53
CA LYS A 264 -20.10 -36.99 22.26
C LYS A 264 -18.86 -36.09 22.17
N GLN A 265 -17.91 -36.22 23.10
CA GLN A 265 -16.69 -35.42 23.14
C GLN A 265 -15.79 -35.67 21.91
N ILE A 266 -15.62 -36.95 21.52
CA ILE A 266 -14.85 -37.33 20.33
C ILE A 266 -15.51 -36.75 19.05
N THR A 267 -16.85 -36.83 18.97
CA THR A 267 -17.60 -36.26 17.84
C THR A 267 -17.42 -34.74 17.74
N LEU A 268 -17.48 -34.02 18.87
CA LEU A 268 -17.25 -32.59 18.93
C LEU A 268 -15.82 -32.24 18.49
N THR A 269 -14.83 -33.00 18.97
CA THR A 269 -13.43 -32.85 18.57
C THR A 269 -13.26 -33.05 17.04
N GLY A 270 -13.93 -34.03 16.45
CA GLY A 270 -13.93 -34.28 15.02
C GLY A 270 -14.47 -33.08 14.22
N ARG A 271 -15.57 -32.46 14.67
CA ARG A 271 -16.11 -31.23 14.08
C ARG A 271 -15.16 -30.05 14.20
N THR A 272 -14.42 -29.98 15.30
CA THR A 272 -13.38 -28.93 15.47
C THR A 272 -12.28 -29.07 14.42
N PHE A 273 -11.81 -30.29 14.14
CA PHE A 273 -10.85 -30.55 13.06
C PHE A 273 -11.40 -30.16 11.69
N GLU A 274 -12.66 -30.42 11.38
CA GLU A 274 -13.30 -29.98 10.13
C GLU A 274 -13.34 -28.47 10.03
N THR A 275 -13.63 -27.76 11.14
CA THR A 275 -13.62 -26.28 11.16
C THR A 275 -12.22 -25.72 10.94
N ILE A 276 -11.19 -26.31 11.56
CA ILE A 276 -9.79 -25.94 11.35
C ILE A 276 -9.40 -26.17 9.89
N ASN A 277 -9.75 -27.30 9.31
CA ASN A 277 -9.47 -27.62 7.91
C ASN A 277 -10.06 -26.57 6.96
N HIS A 278 -11.32 -26.17 7.15
CA HIS A 278 -11.96 -25.13 6.36
C HIS A 278 -11.27 -23.76 6.54
N SER A 279 -10.90 -23.41 7.78
CA SER A 279 -10.22 -22.13 8.07
C SER A 279 -8.85 -22.05 7.43
N VAL A 280 -8.08 -23.13 7.44
CA VAL A 280 -6.76 -23.21 6.82
C VAL A 280 -6.88 -23.20 5.29
N GLY A 281 -7.88 -23.87 4.71
CA GLY A 281 -8.15 -23.79 3.28
C GLY A 281 -8.48 -22.34 2.82
N ASN A 282 -9.23 -21.59 3.62
CA ASN A 282 -9.47 -20.18 3.36
C ASN A 282 -8.19 -19.34 3.49
N MET A 283 -7.30 -19.69 4.41
CA MET A 283 -5.99 -19.03 4.57
C MET A 283 -5.12 -19.26 3.34
N GLU A 284 -5.07 -20.48 2.80
CA GLU A 284 -4.31 -20.80 1.58
C GLU A 284 -4.77 -19.94 0.39
N MET A 285 -6.08 -19.80 0.17
CA MET A 285 -6.61 -18.92 -0.88
C MET A 285 -6.20 -17.45 -0.68
N LYS A 286 -6.21 -16.95 0.56
CA LYS A 286 -5.77 -15.59 0.86
C LYS A 286 -4.28 -15.38 0.61
N ILE A 287 -3.44 -16.33 0.94
CA ILE A 287 -2.00 -16.27 0.67
C ILE A 287 -1.73 -16.25 -0.83
N GLN A 288 -2.45 -17.05 -1.61
CA GLN A 288 -2.35 -17.02 -3.05
C GLN A 288 -2.68 -15.63 -3.62
N HIS A 289 -3.77 -15.02 -3.15
CA HIS A 289 -4.15 -13.65 -3.54
C HIS A 289 -3.07 -12.62 -3.13
N ILE A 290 -2.52 -12.73 -1.91
CA ILE A 290 -1.40 -11.86 -1.49
C ILE A 290 -0.20 -12.01 -2.42
N THR A 291 0.14 -13.22 -2.83
CA THR A 291 1.24 -13.47 -3.76
C THR A 291 1.01 -12.84 -5.14
N GLU A 292 -0.22 -12.88 -5.65
CA GLU A 292 -0.60 -12.20 -6.90
C GLU A 292 -0.45 -10.68 -6.77
N GLU A 293 -0.91 -10.09 -5.65
CA GLU A 293 -0.77 -8.65 -5.37
C GLU A 293 0.70 -8.23 -5.26
N LEU A 294 1.55 -9.03 -4.59
CA LEU A 294 2.99 -8.77 -4.52
C LEU A 294 3.66 -8.76 -5.90
N ASN A 295 3.27 -9.66 -6.81
CA ASN A 295 3.73 -9.65 -8.19
C ASN A 295 3.31 -8.39 -8.96
N TYR A 296 2.07 -7.94 -8.74
CA TYR A 296 1.58 -6.68 -9.31
C TYR A 296 2.37 -5.48 -8.78
N ILE A 297 2.62 -5.42 -7.46
CA ILE A 297 3.43 -4.37 -6.83
C ILE A 297 4.87 -4.39 -7.37
N SER A 298 5.50 -5.56 -7.50
CA SER A 298 6.85 -5.72 -8.09
C SER A 298 6.92 -5.18 -9.52
N THR A 299 5.90 -5.46 -10.33
CA THR A 299 5.82 -4.94 -11.70
C THR A 299 5.69 -3.43 -11.74
N ASN A 300 4.88 -2.84 -10.86
CA ASN A 300 4.72 -1.39 -10.78
C ASN A 300 5.98 -0.71 -10.23
N SER A 301 6.69 -1.33 -9.30
CA SER A 301 7.97 -0.82 -8.79
C SER A 301 9.01 -0.64 -9.89
N LYS A 302 9.07 -1.57 -10.86
CA LYS A 302 9.94 -1.44 -12.04
C LYS A 302 9.58 -0.23 -12.90
N LYS A 303 8.27 0.05 -13.07
CA LYS A 303 7.81 1.23 -13.83
C LYS A 303 8.13 2.53 -13.09
N ILE A 304 8.04 2.53 -11.76
CA ILE A 304 8.42 3.68 -10.94
C ILE A 304 9.92 3.94 -11.05
N ASN A 305 10.76 2.92 -10.98
CA ASN A 305 12.21 3.05 -11.19
C ASN A 305 12.52 3.68 -12.55
N GLN A 306 11.88 3.23 -13.63
CA GLN A 306 12.06 3.82 -14.95
C GLN A 306 11.68 5.31 -14.97
N ALA A 307 10.54 5.67 -14.36
CA ALA A 307 10.11 7.06 -14.28
C ALA A 307 11.08 7.94 -13.46
N ILE A 308 11.72 7.38 -12.44
CA ILE A 308 12.75 8.10 -11.65
C ILE A 308 14.02 8.32 -12.49
N GLU A 309 14.44 7.33 -13.28
CA GLU A 309 15.56 7.47 -14.22
C GLU A 309 15.27 8.57 -15.27
N ASP A 310 14.05 8.58 -15.81
CA ASP A 310 13.60 9.62 -16.74
C ASP A 310 13.64 11.03 -16.10
N ILE A 311 13.21 11.14 -14.83
CA ILE A 311 13.30 12.41 -14.07
C ILE A 311 14.75 12.85 -13.90
N ALA A 312 15.67 11.94 -13.59
CA ALA A 312 17.09 12.26 -13.46
C ALA A 312 17.66 12.77 -14.78
N ALA A 313 17.37 12.08 -15.90
CA ALA A 313 17.81 12.49 -17.24
C ALA A 313 17.27 13.87 -17.64
N VAL A 314 15.98 14.14 -17.40
CA VAL A 314 15.37 15.45 -17.66
C VAL A 314 16.00 16.55 -16.79
N SER A 315 16.37 16.23 -15.54
CA SER A 315 17.04 17.19 -14.66
C SER A 315 18.44 17.57 -15.17
N GLU A 316 19.21 16.59 -15.67
CA GLU A 316 20.52 16.81 -16.28
C GLU A 316 20.39 17.64 -17.58
N GLU A 317 19.42 17.31 -18.45
CA GLU A 317 19.15 18.07 -19.67
C GLU A 317 18.71 19.49 -19.34
N SER A 318 17.88 19.68 -18.30
CA SER A 318 17.46 20.99 -17.82
C SER A 318 18.64 21.81 -17.33
N ALA A 319 19.57 21.24 -16.59
CA ALA A 319 20.78 21.92 -16.13
C ALA A 319 21.63 22.44 -17.31
N ALA A 320 21.84 21.61 -18.34
CA ALA A 320 22.54 22.01 -19.55
C ALA A 320 21.81 23.15 -20.31
N GLY A 321 20.48 23.07 -20.40
CA GLY A 321 19.65 24.13 -20.99
C GLY A 321 19.72 25.43 -20.21
N ILE A 322 19.74 25.37 -18.88
CA ILE A 322 19.88 26.53 -17.99
C ILE A 322 21.22 27.24 -18.19
N GLU A 323 22.34 26.49 -18.30
CA GLU A 323 23.66 27.04 -18.57
C GLU A 323 23.66 27.81 -19.91
N GLN A 324 23.05 27.26 -20.95
CA GLN A 324 22.97 27.91 -22.26
C GLN A 324 22.14 29.19 -22.22
N VAL A 325 20.99 29.19 -21.53
CA VAL A 325 20.15 30.40 -21.38
C VAL A 325 20.88 31.47 -20.56
N SER A 326 21.57 31.08 -19.49
CA SER A 326 22.37 31.98 -18.66
C SER A 326 23.49 32.66 -19.49
N ALA A 327 24.22 31.88 -20.30
CA ALA A 327 25.24 32.40 -21.21
C ALA A 327 24.65 33.37 -22.24
N SER A 328 23.47 33.06 -22.80
CA SER A 328 22.77 33.93 -23.75
C SER A 328 22.30 35.23 -23.09
N ALA A 329 21.82 35.18 -21.85
CA ALA A 329 21.45 36.38 -21.10
C ALA A 329 22.65 37.27 -20.81
N GLN A 330 23.79 36.69 -20.44
CA GLN A 330 25.04 37.42 -20.23
C GLN A 330 25.55 38.07 -21.50
N GLN A 331 25.48 37.37 -22.64
CA GLN A 331 25.83 37.91 -23.94
C GLN A 331 24.90 39.07 -24.33
N SER A 332 23.59 38.92 -24.12
CA SER A 332 22.62 40.00 -24.37
C SER A 332 22.92 41.26 -23.53
N SER A 333 23.24 41.06 -22.24
CA SER A 333 23.64 42.18 -21.36
C SER A 333 24.87 42.90 -21.88
N SER A 334 25.91 42.18 -22.37
CA SER A 334 27.13 42.79 -22.96
C SER A 334 26.82 43.53 -24.28
N SER A 335 25.94 42.96 -25.11
CA SER A 335 25.51 43.63 -26.35
C SER A 335 24.74 44.94 -26.07
N MET A 336 23.95 44.97 -24.99
CA MET A 336 23.25 46.21 -24.59
C MET A 336 24.21 47.27 -24.05
N ASP A 337 25.32 46.91 -23.42
CA ASP A 337 26.39 47.85 -23.05
C ASP A 337 27.00 48.49 -24.31
N GLU A 338 27.30 47.70 -25.35
CA GLU A 338 27.82 48.23 -26.63
C GLU A 338 26.81 49.17 -27.32
N ILE A 339 25.51 48.77 -27.34
CA ILE A 339 24.43 49.59 -27.89
C ILE A 339 24.32 50.93 -27.15
N THR A 340 24.42 50.93 -25.82
CA THR A 340 24.38 52.13 -25.00
C THR A 340 25.55 53.06 -25.32
N ASN A 341 26.75 52.50 -25.51
CA ASN A 341 27.92 53.27 -25.90
C ASN A 341 27.74 53.91 -27.30
N HIS A 342 27.28 53.14 -28.28
CA HIS A 342 27.04 53.69 -29.66
C HIS A 342 25.90 54.69 -29.67
N ALA A 343 24.85 54.52 -28.89
CA ALA A 343 23.79 55.51 -28.75
C ALA A 343 24.32 56.84 -28.18
N SER A 344 25.20 56.76 -27.17
CA SER A 344 25.85 57.90 -26.56
C SER A 344 26.75 58.66 -27.61
N GLU A 345 27.49 57.88 -28.41
CA GLU A 345 28.33 58.47 -29.50
C GLU A 345 27.48 59.15 -30.57
N LEU A 346 26.33 58.59 -30.96
CA LEU A 346 25.38 59.17 -31.89
C LEU A 346 24.78 60.50 -31.36
N ALA A 347 24.34 60.47 -30.06
CA ALA A 347 23.85 61.70 -29.41
C ALA A 347 24.90 62.82 -29.43
N SER A 348 26.13 62.46 -29.03
CA SER A 348 27.26 63.45 -29.09
C SER A 348 27.52 63.96 -30.48
N SER A 349 27.48 63.09 -31.50
CA SER A 349 27.65 63.47 -32.89
C SER A 349 26.54 64.42 -33.40
N ALA A 350 25.30 64.14 -32.99
CA ALA A 350 24.15 65.01 -33.29
C ALA A 350 24.24 66.36 -32.58
N GLU A 351 24.71 66.42 -31.35
CA GLU A 351 24.95 67.66 -30.63
C GLU A 351 26.04 68.50 -31.34
N LEU A 352 27.15 67.87 -31.74
CA LEU A 352 28.21 68.54 -32.50
C LEU A 352 27.70 69.12 -33.86
N LEU A 353 26.88 68.29 -34.55
CA LEU A 353 26.26 68.76 -35.80
C LEU A 353 25.32 69.95 -35.53
N THR A 354 24.50 69.89 -34.50
CA THR A 354 23.62 70.95 -34.04
C THR A 354 24.45 72.23 -33.73
N ALA A 355 25.57 72.12 -33.06
CA ALA A 355 26.45 73.21 -32.75
C ALA A 355 27.09 73.85 -34.00
N GLN A 356 27.44 73.06 -35.02
CA GLN A 356 27.95 73.56 -36.30
C GLN A 356 26.87 74.28 -37.11
N VAL A 357 25.67 73.66 -37.15
CA VAL A 357 24.53 74.23 -37.86
C VAL A 357 24.06 75.57 -37.25
N LYS A 358 24.11 75.70 -35.91
CA LYS A 358 23.77 76.93 -35.18
C LYS A 358 24.72 78.13 -35.48
N LYS A 359 25.87 77.92 -36.16
CA LYS A 359 26.72 79.03 -36.65
C LYS A 359 26.08 79.74 -37.80
N PHE A 360 25.17 79.14 -38.54
CA PHE A 360 24.39 79.75 -39.57
C PHE A 360 23.18 80.48 -38.97
N GLN A 361 22.99 81.76 -39.42
CA GLN A 361 21.82 82.56 -39.04
C GLN A 361 20.71 82.32 -40.08
N LEU A 362 19.64 81.65 -39.68
CA LEU A 362 18.51 81.23 -40.53
C LEU A 362 17.43 82.30 -40.63
#